data_3e6f3fdb48378e05ef17be9bf8adf072
#
_entry.id   3e6f3fdb48378e05ef17be9bf8adf072
#
_cell.length_a   1.000
_cell.length_b   1.000
_cell.length_c   1.000
_cell.angle_alpha   90.00
_cell.angle_beta   90.00
_cell.angle_gamma   90.00
#
_symmetry.space_group_name_H-M   'P 1'
#
loop_
_entity.id
_entity.type
_entity.pdbx_description
1 polymer ?
#
loop_
_entity_poly.entity_id
_entity_poly.type
_entity_poly.pdbx_seq_one_letter_code
_entity_poly.pdbx_strand_id
1 'polypeptide(L)'
;MHCLQHPVSSGCCRRILTDLHNGYLLLMALILSKENINGLVLSGNIDDYPEGIILPIDKPYRWTSADVIRKVKWCACRHFHKKNLKVGHAGTLDPLATGVLLVCIGKATKLAEDLQKHEKEYVAGITFGATTPSYDLEKEIDARYPVDGVSEKSLRRVLPGFLGEQEQVAPLFSAKSVDGVRAYELARKEWKRMQEQKAEHAEAEVNASAAEVSASEGQAVGFDHSAVETLSKQLINIIDIDLIRFCPDGIPADSLEQCDTGLLNADGSVNLRNSRINVTDNSSLGLPHADIRVACSKGTYIRALARDLGEALGSGAHLDGLRRTRTGGFRVEDALTVEQAVSVLQSNATE
;
A
#
# COMPACT_ATOMS: atom_id res chain seq x y z
N MET A 1 -23.44 1.20 -48.41
CA MET A 1 -23.38 -0.21 -48.05
C MET A 1 -22.10 -0.81 -48.63
N HIS A 2 -21.05 -0.88 -47.86
CA HIS A 2 -19.94 -1.84 -48.06
C HIS A 2 -19.18 -1.90 -46.74
N CYS A 3 -19.48 -2.92 -45.99
CA CYS A 3 -18.76 -3.29 -44.76
C CYS A 3 -17.46 -3.97 -45.21
N LEU A 4 -16.32 -3.35 -44.97
CA LEU A 4 -15.01 -3.99 -45.07
C LEU A 4 -14.79 -4.83 -43.82
N GLN A 5 -14.95 -6.12 -43.94
CA GLN A 5 -14.54 -7.11 -42.95
C GLN A 5 -13.02 -7.26 -43.01
N HIS A 6 -12.34 -6.86 -41.94
CA HIS A 6 -10.99 -7.35 -41.63
C HIS A 6 -11.12 -8.54 -40.66
N PRO A 7 -10.41 -9.64 -40.88
CA PRO A 7 -10.44 -10.77 -39.98
C PRO A 7 -9.62 -10.48 -38.74
N VAL A 8 -10.29 -10.20 -37.63
CA VAL A 8 -9.66 -10.22 -36.31
C VAL A 8 -9.71 -11.67 -35.85
N SER A 9 -8.52 -12.28 -35.78
CA SER A 9 -8.33 -13.62 -35.23
C SER A 9 -8.89 -13.72 -33.83
N SER A 10 -9.69 -14.75 -33.66
CA SER A 10 -10.39 -15.17 -32.44
C SER A 10 -9.52 -15.11 -31.17
N GLY A 11 -10.02 -14.46 -30.12
CA GLY A 11 -9.54 -14.66 -28.77
C GLY A 11 -9.45 -13.44 -27.87
N CYS A 12 -9.83 -12.23 -28.32
CA CYS A 12 -9.76 -11.05 -27.43
C CYS A 12 -11.02 -10.96 -26.56
N CYS A 13 -10.95 -11.49 -25.34
CA CYS A 13 -12.03 -11.41 -24.36
C CYS A 13 -12.15 -9.96 -23.86
N ARG A 14 -13.11 -9.21 -24.42
CA ARG A 14 -13.48 -7.86 -23.92
C ARG A 14 -14.31 -8.04 -22.66
N ARG A 15 -13.72 -7.88 -21.48
CA ARG A 15 -14.50 -7.69 -20.25
C ARG A 15 -15.08 -6.28 -20.23
N ILE A 16 -16.41 -6.22 -20.31
CA ILE A 16 -17.19 -4.99 -20.15
C ILE A 16 -17.33 -4.76 -18.67
N LEU A 17 -16.68 -3.71 -18.11
CA LEU A 17 -17.03 -3.15 -16.81
C LEU A 17 -18.32 -2.34 -17.01
N THR A 18 -19.47 -2.97 -16.79
CA THR A 18 -20.75 -2.27 -16.70
C THR A 18 -20.99 -1.89 -15.24
N ASP A 19 -20.55 -0.70 -14.84
CA ASP A 19 -21.08 -0.03 -13.66
C ASP A 19 -22.37 0.69 -14.05
N LEU A 20 -23.52 0.12 -13.65
CA LEU A 20 -24.86 0.61 -13.92
C LEU A 20 -25.28 1.77 -13.00
N HIS A 21 -24.36 2.65 -12.63
CA HIS A 21 -24.72 3.94 -11.99
C HIS A 21 -24.18 5.09 -12.82
N ASN A 22 -25.04 5.68 -13.62
CA ASN A 22 -24.89 6.86 -14.50
C ASN A 22 -24.61 6.59 -15.98
N GLY A 23 -25.35 5.73 -16.66
CA GLY A 23 -25.67 5.89 -18.11
C GLY A 23 -24.54 6.18 -19.12
N TYR A 24 -23.27 6.18 -18.71
CA TYR A 24 -22.10 6.33 -19.57
C TYR A 24 -21.45 4.98 -19.78
N LEU A 25 -21.58 4.49 -21.01
CA LEU A 25 -20.73 3.43 -21.53
C LEU A 25 -19.27 3.86 -21.33
N LEU A 26 -18.57 3.26 -20.38
CA LEU A 26 -17.12 3.41 -20.27
C LEU A 26 -16.51 2.78 -21.52
N LEU A 27 -16.20 3.59 -22.53
CA LEU A 27 -15.56 3.18 -23.77
C LEU A 27 -14.19 2.54 -23.43
N MET A 28 -14.06 1.31 -23.72
CA MET A 28 -13.24 0.25 -23.16
C MET A 28 -11.76 0.42 -23.41
N ALA A 29 -11.02 0.88 -22.39
CA ALA A 29 -9.59 0.63 -22.34
C ALA A 29 -9.29 -0.87 -22.36
N LEU A 30 -8.22 -1.28 -23.03
CA LEU A 30 -7.77 -2.66 -23.00
C LEU A 30 -7.27 -3.00 -21.58
N ILE A 31 -7.88 -4.00 -20.95
CA ILE A 31 -7.45 -4.50 -19.63
C ILE A 31 -6.62 -5.76 -19.84
N LEU A 32 -5.39 -5.75 -19.33
CA LEU A 32 -4.50 -6.92 -19.36
C LEU A 32 -4.48 -7.59 -17.99
N SER A 33 -4.79 -8.87 -17.95
CA SER A 33 -4.81 -9.68 -16.73
C SER A 33 -4.13 -11.03 -16.98
N LYS A 34 -3.87 -11.80 -15.92
CA LYS A 34 -3.30 -13.17 -16.04
C LYS A 34 -4.09 -14.06 -17.00
N GLU A 35 -5.41 -13.83 -17.12
CA GLU A 35 -6.28 -14.65 -17.97
C GLU A 35 -6.05 -14.42 -19.48
N ASN A 36 -5.62 -13.20 -19.86
CA ASN A 36 -5.61 -12.82 -21.29
C ASN A 36 -4.24 -12.45 -21.86
N ILE A 37 -3.16 -12.54 -21.07
CA ILE A 37 -1.81 -12.23 -21.56
C ILE A 37 -1.11 -13.39 -22.25
N ASN A 38 -1.56 -14.62 -22.04
CA ASN A 38 -0.91 -15.79 -22.66
C ASN A 38 -1.07 -15.78 -24.17
N GLY A 39 0.05 -15.70 -24.89
CA GLY A 39 0.05 -15.61 -26.36
C GLY A 39 -0.40 -14.25 -26.91
N LEU A 40 -0.65 -13.25 -26.05
CA LEU A 40 -0.99 -11.91 -26.49
C LEU A 40 0.24 -11.19 -27.03
N VAL A 41 0.13 -10.72 -28.27
CA VAL A 41 1.11 -9.82 -28.88
C VAL A 41 0.44 -8.46 -29.05
N LEU A 42 0.99 -7.44 -28.36
CA LEU A 42 0.50 -6.08 -28.50
C LEU A 42 1.04 -5.46 -29.80
N SER A 43 0.21 -4.67 -30.48
CA SER A 43 0.70 -3.79 -31.56
C SER A 43 1.72 -2.81 -31.02
N GLY A 44 2.77 -2.53 -31.77
CA GLY A 44 3.77 -1.52 -31.45
C GLY A 44 3.26 -0.08 -31.57
N ASN A 45 2.02 0.13 -32.02
CA ASN A 45 1.42 1.45 -32.15
C ASN A 45 0.38 1.69 -31.04
N ILE A 46 0.60 2.66 -30.15
CA ILE A 46 -0.35 2.98 -29.07
C ILE A 46 -1.71 3.50 -29.58
N ASP A 47 -1.76 4.02 -30.80
CA ASP A 47 -2.99 4.54 -31.40
C ASP A 47 -3.97 3.42 -31.81
N ASP A 48 -3.50 2.16 -31.85
CA ASP A 48 -4.37 0.97 -31.99
C ASP A 48 -5.17 0.67 -30.71
N TYR A 49 -4.85 1.36 -29.61
CA TYR A 49 -5.55 1.32 -28.33
C TYR A 49 -6.16 2.70 -28.02
N PRO A 50 -7.27 3.07 -28.70
CA PRO A 50 -7.80 4.43 -28.69
C PRO A 50 -8.20 4.92 -27.29
N GLU A 51 -8.55 4.03 -26.36
CA GLU A 51 -8.86 4.37 -24.96
C GLU A 51 -7.70 4.05 -24.01
N GLY A 52 -6.55 3.60 -24.53
CA GLY A 52 -5.37 3.22 -23.77
C GLY A 52 -5.47 1.84 -23.15
N ILE A 53 -4.54 1.55 -22.24
CA ILE A 53 -4.39 0.22 -21.62
C ILE A 53 -4.40 0.36 -20.11
N ILE A 54 -5.05 -0.54 -19.39
CA ILE A 54 -5.03 -0.69 -17.94
C ILE A 54 -4.34 -2.01 -17.59
N LEU A 55 -3.35 -1.93 -16.70
CA LEU A 55 -2.61 -3.06 -16.14
C LEU A 55 -2.90 -3.12 -14.64
N PRO A 56 -3.76 -4.01 -14.15
CA PRO A 56 -3.78 -4.38 -12.75
C PRO A 56 -2.48 -5.11 -12.42
N ILE A 57 -1.65 -4.52 -11.57
CA ILE A 57 -0.35 -5.08 -11.18
C ILE A 57 -0.38 -5.43 -9.70
N ASP A 58 0.02 -6.65 -9.35
CA ASP A 58 0.32 -7.03 -7.98
C ASP A 58 1.65 -6.36 -7.59
N LYS A 59 1.55 -5.25 -6.85
CA LYS A 59 2.72 -4.45 -6.45
C LYS A 59 3.57 -5.26 -5.46
N PRO A 60 4.84 -5.49 -5.75
CA PRO A 60 5.70 -6.21 -4.82
C PRO A 60 5.95 -5.42 -3.53
N TYR A 61 6.27 -6.15 -2.45
CA TYR A 61 6.71 -5.61 -1.18
C TYR A 61 7.96 -4.74 -1.34
N ARG A 62 8.09 -3.65 -0.58
CA ARG A 62 9.19 -2.67 -0.61
C ARG A 62 9.37 -1.94 -1.95
N TRP A 63 8.41 -2.01 -2.83
CA TRP A 63 8.34 -1.15 -4.01
C TRP A 63 7.41 0.03 -3.74
N THR A 64 7.83 1.23 -4.15
CA THR A 64 6.89 2.36 -4.24
C THR A 64 6.01 2.21 -5.48
N SER A 65 4.81 2.79 -5.45
CA SER A 65 3.96 2.88 -6.66
C SER A 65 4.70 3.59 -7.81
N ALA A 66 5.58 4.55 -7.49
CA ALA A 66 6.42 5.25 -8.47
C ALA A 66 7.48 4.33 -9.12
N ASP A 67 8.00 3.34 -8.41
CA ASP A 67 8.95 2.37 -8.97
C ASP A 67 8.27 1.50 -10.03
N VAL A 68 7.05 1.01 -9.74
CA VAL A 68 6.23 0.27 -10.71
C VAL A 68 5.97 1.13 -11.95
N ILE A 69 5.50 2.36 -11.76
CA ILE A 69 5.24 3.28 -12.88
C ILE A 69 6.50 3.53 -13.70
N ARG A 70 7.64 3.75 -13.08
CA ARG A 70 8.91 3.99 -13.78
C ARG A 70 9.31 2.79 -14.63
N LYS A 71 9.17 1.57 -14.07
CA LYS A 71 9.49 0.32 -14.77
C LYS A 71 8.57 0.10 -15.97
N VAL A 72 7.25 0.19 -15.76
CA VAL A 72 6.25 0.03 -16.83
C VAL A 72 6.39 1.11 -17.89
N LYS A 73 6.56 2.36 -17.50
CA LYS A 73 6.74 3.49 -18.46
C LYS A 73 7.94 3.28 -19.35
N TRP A 74 9.07 2.84 -18.78
CA TRP A 74 10.28 2.58 -19.57
C TRP A 74 10.02 1.52 -20.65
N CYS A 75 9.36 0.39 -20.30
CA CYS A 75 9.01 -0.66 -21.25
C CYS A 75 8.00 -0.17 -22.29
N ALA A 76 6.92 0.50 -21.85
CA ALA A 76 5.87 0.99 -22.74
C ALA A 76 6.37 2.03 -23.74
N CYS A 77 7.25 2.95 -23.31
CA CYS A 77 7.85 3.94 -24.23
C CYS A 77 8.69 3.28 -25.33
N ARG A 78 9.37 2.16 -25.02
CA ARG A 78 10.16 1.40 -25.99
C ARG A 78 9.26 0.61 -26.92
N HIS A 79 8.27 -0.12 -26.37
CA HIS A 79 7.34 -0.92 -27.13
C HIS A 79 6.55 -0.10 -28.17
N PHE A 80 6.00 1.04 -27.73
CA PHE A 80 5.20 1.93 -28.58
C PHE A 80 6.00 3.00 -29.32
N HIS A 81 7.33 2.95 -29.27
CA HIS A 81 8.23 3.94 -29.90
C HIS A 81 7.86 5.42 -29.59
N LYS A 82 7.30 5.67 -28.40
CA LYS A 82 6.76 6.99 -28.01
C LYS A 82 7.39 7.52 -26.73
N LYS A 83 8.38 8.42 -26.84
CA LYS A 83 9.16 8.96 -25.70
C LYS A 83 8.29 9.63 -24.62
N ASN A 84 7.23 10.34 -25.00
CA ASN A 84 6.36 11.11 -24.10
C ASN A 84 5.05 10.40 -23.80
N LEU A 85 5.04 9.05 -23.79
CA LEU A 85 3.86 8.27 -23.46
C LEU A 85 3.44 8.54 -22.01
N LYS A 86 2.17 8.89 -21.81
CA LYS A 86 1.62 9.06 -20.46
C LYS A 86 1.44 7.71 -19.81
N VAL A 87 1.98 7.56 -18.61
CA VAL A 87 1.76 6.39 -17.74
C VAL A 87 1.57 6.90 -16.33
N GLY A 88 0.53 6.42 -15.66
CA GLY A 88 0.16 6.79 -14.31
C GLY A 88 -0.53 5.64 -13.58
N HIS A 89 -0.96 5.85 -12.34
CA HIS A 89 -1.68 4.85 -11.56
C HIS A 89 -2.96 5.41 -10.94
N ALA A 90 -3.90 4.53 -10.63
CA ALA A 90 -5.14 4.86 -9.94
C ALA A 90 -5.10 4.38 -8.47
N GLY A 91 -4.58 5.22 -7.60
CA GLY A 91 -4.51 4.97 -6.15
C GLY A 91 -3.15 4.41 -5.70
N THR A 92 -2.43 5.22 -4.93
CA THR A 92 -1.14 4.88 -4.33
C THR A 92 -1.26 3.70 -3.38
N LEU A 93 -0.23 2.86 -3.33
CA LEU A 93 0.07 1.93 -2.26
C LEU A 93 1.36 2.36 -1.57
N ASP A 94 1.36 2.26 -0.25
CA ASP A 94 2.57 2.49 0.55
C ASP A 94 3.67 1.49 0.18
N PRO A 95 4.95 1.79 0.45
CA PRO A 95 6.06 0.91 0.08
C PRO A 95 5.93 -0.49 0.65
N LEU A 96 5.52 -0.63 1.92
CA LEU A 96 5.36 -1.92 2.61
C LEU A 96 4.01 -2.61 2.31
N ALA A 97 3.09 -1.95 1.60
CA ALA A 97 1.87 -2.59 1.13
C ALA A 97 2.10 -3.33 -0.18
N THR A 98 1.38 -4.44 -0.37
CA THR A 98 1.34 -5.25 -1.61
C THR A 98 -0.05 -5.22 -2.24
N GLY A 99 -0.21 -5.88 -3.38
CA GLY A 99 -1.52 -6.09 -4.02
C GLY A 99 -1.84 -5.12 -5.16
N VAL A 100 -3.10 -5.05 -5.53
CA VAL A 100 -3.57 -4.43 -6.78
C VAL A 100 -3.21 -2.96 -6.89
N LEU A 101 -2.36 -2.63 -7.85
CA LEU A 101 -2.07 -1.28 -8.32
C LEU A 101 -2.52 -1.14 -9.77
N LEU A 102 -3.50 -0.29 -10.04
CA LEU A 102 -3.98 -0.07 -11.42
C LEU A 102 -3.05 0.90 -12.13
N VAL A 103 -2.30 0.40 -13.11
CA VAL A 103 -1.42 1.19 -13.97
C VAL A 103 -2.13 1.51 -15.27
N CYS A 104 -2.16 2.78 -15.66
CA CYS A 104 -2.84 3.28 -16.84
C CYS A 104 -1.82 3.79 -17.85
N ILE A 105 -1.95 3.37 -19.13
CA ILE A 105 -1.08 3.75 -20.24
C ILE A 105 -1.88 4.50 -21.29
N GLY A 106 -1.31 5.57 -21.85
CA GLY A 106 -1.92 6.36 -22.90
C GLY A 106 -3.15 7.13 -22.42
N LYS A 107 -4.27 7.06 -23.17
CA LYS A 107 -5.51 7.75 -22.79
C LYS A 107 -6.16 7.22 -21.53
N ALA A 108 -5.91 5.96 -21.14
CA ALA A 108 -6.41 5.39 -19.90
C ALA A 108 -5.96 6.18 -18.65
N THR A 109 -4.90 6.98 -18.73
CA THR A 109 -4.50 7.88 -17.63
C THR A 109 -5.58 8.90 -17.26
N LYS A 110 -6.52 9.22 -18.16
CA LYS A 110 -7.65 10.09 -17.88
C LYS A 110 -8.71 9.42 -16.98
N LEU A 111 -8.74 8.09 -16.97
CA LEU A 111 -9.65 7.29 -16.13
C LEU A 111 -9.12 7.13 -14.70
N ALA A 112 -7.87 7.52 -14.43
CA ALA A 112 -7.22 7.25 -13.15
C ALA A 112 -7.98 7.84 -11.97
N GLU A 113 -8.56 9.04 -12.12
CA GLU A 113 -9.34 9.69 -11.05
C GLU A 113 -10.64 8.94 -10.75
N ASP A 114 -11.34 8.46 -11.78
CA ASP A 114 -12.59 7.69 -11.61
C ASP A 114 -12.29 6.30 -11.03
N LEU A 115 -11.24 5.63 -11.50
CA LEU A 115 -10.77 4.37 -10.93
C LEU A 115 -10.37 4.50 -9.45
N GLN A 116 -9.86 5.67 -9.03
CA GLN A 116 -9.56 5.95 -7.62
C GLN A 116 -10.81 6.05 -6.74
N LYS A 117 -11.97 6.38 -7.29
CA LYS A 117 -13.23 6.48 -6.53
C LYS A 117 -13.79 5.13 -6.12
N HIS A 118 -13.39 4.06 -6.78
CA HIS A 118 -13.87 2.71 -6.49
C HIS A 118 -13.50 2.28 -5.06
N GLU A 119 -14.30 1.40 -4.50
CA GLU A 119 -14.03 0.73 -3.23
C GLU A 119 -12.73 -0.07 -3.28
N LYS A 120 -12.07 -0.22 -2.14
CA LYS A 120 -10.90 -1.06 -1.97
C LYS A 120 -11.16 -2.08 -0.88
N GLU A 121 -10.55 -3.25 -1.04
CA GLU A 121 -10.51 -4.25 -0.02
C GLU A 121 -9.06 -4.57 0.33
N TYR A 122 -8.81 -4.73 1.62
CA TYR A 122 -7.49 -5.03 2.15
C TYR A 122 -7.55 -6.20 3.12
N VAL A 123 -6.45 -6.92 3.20
CA VAL A 123 -6.09 -7.73 4.37
C VAL A 123 -4.95 -7.01 5.06
N ALA A 124 -5.15 -6.70 6.33
CA ALA A 124 -4.24 -5.96 7.18
C ALA A 124 -3.77 -6.84 8.34
N GLY A 125 -2.47 -7.05 8.45
CA GLY A 125 -1.83 -7.58 9.65
C GLY A 125 -1.58 -6.43 10.62
N ILE A 126 -2.07 -6.55 11.84
CA ILE A 126 -1.99 -5.51 12.87
C ILE A 126 -1.37 -6.10 14.13
N THR A 127 -0.25 -5.54 14.56
CA THR A 127 0.39 -5.82 15.84
C THR A 127 -0.07 -4.81 16.88
N PHE A 128 -0.53 -5.29 18.05
CA PHE A 128 -0.98 -4.49 19.19
C PHE A 128 0.09 -4.43 20.29
N GLY A 129 -0.01 -3.43 21.17
CA GLY A 129 0.93 -3.24 22.29
C GLY A 129 2.10 -2.32 21.97
N ALA A 130 2.21 -1.84 20.75
CA ALA A 130 3.23 -0.87 20.36
C ALA A 130 2.77 0.02 19.20
N THR A 131 3.27 1.25 19.17
CA THR A 131 3.14 2.15 18.01
C THR A 131 4.47 2.36 17.32
N THR A 132 4.40 2.85 16.09
CA THR A 132 5.53 3.40 15.35
C THR A 132 5.10 4.77 14.79
N PRO A 133 6.00 5.71 14.52
CA PRO A 133 5.65 7.04 14.01
C PRO A 133 4.90 7.01 12.67
N SER A 134 5.12 5.97 11.86
CA SER A 134 4.45 5.76 10.56
C SER A 134 3.20 4.88 10.64
N TYR A 135 2.95 4.26 11.81
CA TYR A 135 1.94 3.20 12.03
C TYR A 135 2.10 1.99 11.10
N ASP A 136 3.36 1.72 10.68
CA ASP A 136 3.78 0.53 9.96
C ASP A 136 5.25 0.19 10.32
N LEU A 137 5.85 -0.83 9.70
CA LEU A 137 7.21 -1.26 9.95
C LEU A 137 8.30 -0.38 9.29
N GLU A 138 7.97 0.75 8.69
CA GLU A 138 8.97 1.66 8.09
C GLU A 138 9.84 2.35 9.15
N LYS A 139 9.31 2.47 10.38
CA LYS A 139 9.97 3.09 11.53
C LYS A 139 10.01 2.16 12.72
N GLU A 140 11.00 2.38 13.59
CA GLU A 140 11.11 1.69 14.86
C GLU A 140 9.98 2.06 15.81
N ILE A 141 9.70 1.19 16.79
CA ILE A 141 8.73 1.44 17.86
C ILE A 141 9.10 2.73 18.61
N ASP A 142 8.13 3.60 18.79
CA ASP A 142 8.23 4.85 19.54
C ASP A 142 7.56 4.77 20.92
N ALA A 143 6.51 3.94 21.07
CA ALA A 143 5.85 3.76 22.35
C ALA A 143 5.35 2.33 22.53
N ARG A 144 5.26 1.87 23.79
CA ARG A 144 4.71 0.57 24.20
C ARG A 144 3.49 0.78 25.09
N TYR A 145 2.55 -0.15 24.99
CA TYR A 145 1.25 -0.07 25.67
C TYR A 145 0.90 -1.42 26.31
N PRO A 146 0.00 -1.41 27.34
CA PRO A 146 -0.55 -2.63 27.89
C PRO A 146 -1.31 -3.43 26.83
N VAL A 147 -1.28 -4.75 26.97
CA VAL A 147 -1.98 -5.70 26.05
C VAL A 147 -3.06 -6.52 26.74
N ASP A 148 -3.26 -6.33 28.05
CA ASP A 148 -4.24 -7.11 28.85
C ASP A 148 -5.67 -6.99 28.30
N GLY A 149 -6.01 -5.86 27.69
CA GLY A 149 -7.30 -5.62 27.03
C GLY A 149 -7.43 -6.20 25.62
N VAL A 150 -6.33 -6.70 25.03
CA VAL A 150 -6.28 -7.17 23.65
C VAL A 150 -6.55 -8.67 23.59
N SER A 151 -7.65 -9.04 23.00
CA SER A 151 -8.08 -10.43 22.83
C SER A 151 -8.97 -10.56 21.61
N GLU A 152 -9.15 -11.76 21.09
CA GLU A 152 -10.11 -12.03 20.01
C GLU A 152 -11.51 -11.52 20.36
N LYS A 153 -11.95 -11.75 21.60
CA LYS A 153 -13.26 -11.32 22.09
C LYS A 153 -13.40 -9.79 22.10
N SER A 154 -12.39 -9.06 22.57
CA SER A 154 -12.42 -7.60 22.60
C SER A 154 -12.35 -7.00 21.18
N LEU A 155 -11.55 -7.56 20.27
CA LEU A 155 -11.53 -7.19 18.87
C LEU A 155 -12.90 -7.37 18.21
N ARG A 156 -13.51 -8.56 18.32
CA ARG A 156 -14.85 -8.81 17.75
C ARG A 156 -15.93 -7.88 18.31
N ARG A 157 -15.74 -7.37 19.52
CA ARG A 157 -16.66 -6.39 20.14
C ARG A 157 -16.47 -4.98 19.57
N VAL A 158 -15.24 -4.54 19.29
CA VAL A 158 -14.98 -3.16 18.86
C VAL A 158 -15.10 -2.98 17.34
N LEU A 159 -14.79 -4.00 16.52
CA LEU A 159 -14.82 -3.91 15.06
C LEU A 159 -16.16 -3.37 14.48
N PRO A 160 -17.36 -3.78 14.98
CA PRO A 160 -18.61 -3.22 14.46
C PRO A 160 -18.76 -1.71 14.64
N GLY A 161 -18.07 -1.12 15.63
CA GLY A 161 -18.05 0.33 15.86
C GLY A 161 -17.33 1.12 14.79
N PHE A 162 -16.56 0.46 13.92
CA PHE A 162 -15.86 1.07 12.81
C PHE A 162 -16.64 1.00 11.49
N LEU A 163 -17.79 0.33 11.44
CA LEU A 163 -18.62 0.27 10.23
C LEU A 163 -19.31 1.61 9.95
N GLY A 164 -19.47 1.91 8.66
CA GLY A 164 -20.20 3.09 8.18
C GLY A 164 -19.31 4.32 8.00
N GLU A 165 -19.98 5.47 7.88
CA GLU A 165 -19.31 6.76 7.67
C GLU A 165 -18.71 7.27 8.97
N GLN A 166 -17.46 7.72 8.89
CA GLN A 166 -16.73 8.26 10.04
C GLN A 166 -15.65 9.24 9.60
N GLU A 167 -15.26 10.13 10.51
CA GLU A 167 -14.11 11.00 10.33
C GLU A 167 -12.82 10.25 10.67
N GLN A 168 -11.84 10.32 9.80
CA GLN A 168 -10.51 9.76 10.03
C GLN A 168 -9.44 10.83 9.87
N VAL A 169 -8.52 10.89 10.82
CA VAL A 169 -7.31 11.72 10.74
C VAL A 169 -6.22 10.91 10.05
N ALA A 170 -5.68 11.45 8.95
CA ALA A 170 -4.60 10.80 8.21
C ALA A 170 -3.33 10.65 9.07
N PRO A 171 -2.50 9.61 8.85
CA PRO A 171 -1.20 9.54 9.51
C PRO A 171 -0.28 10.67 9.02
N LEU A 172 0.66 11.11 9.87
CA LEU A 172 1.58 12.20 9.54
C LEU A 172 2.47 11.84 8.33
N PHE A 173 2.89 10.57 8.24
CA PHE A 173 3.61 10.03 7.07
C PHE A 173 2.66 9.77 5.89
N SER A 174 1.97 10.82 5.42
CA SER A 174 1.03 10.75 4.28
C SER A 174 1.33 11.81 3.23
N ALA A 175 0.70 11.67 2.05
CA ALA A 175 0.82 12.64 0.97
C ALA A 175 -0.05 13.89 1.16
N LYS A 176 -0.80 14.00 2.26
CA LYS A 176 -1.62 15.19 2.56
C LYS A 176 -0.74 16.41 2.80
N SER A 177 -1.31 17.60 2.60
CA SER A 177 -0.64 18.87 2.88
C SER A 177 -1.24 19.54 4.11
N VAL A 178 -0.38 20.12 4.93
CA VAL A 178 -0.71 21.00 6.05
C VAL A 178 -0.09 22.36 5.71
N ASP A 179 -0.90 23.40 5.58
CA ASP A 179 -0.45 24.77 5.24
C ASP A 179 0.49 24.85 4.03
N GLY A 180 0.22 24.02 3.00
CA GLY A 180 1.02 23.97 1.79
C GLY A 180 2.29 23.10 1.87
N VAL A 181 2.65 22.60 3.05
CA VAL A 181 3.76 21.66 3.26
C VAL A 181 3.21 20.24 3.29
N ARG A 182 3.89 19.29 2.66
CA ARG A 182 3.44 17.89 2.71
C ARG A 182 3.65 17.32 4.11
N ALA A 183 2.64 16.64 4.65
CA ALA A 183 2.67 16.06 6.00
C ALA A 183 3.91 15.17 6.21
N TYR A 184 4.29 14.41 5.20
CA TYR A 184 5.46 13.55 5.24
C TYR A 184 6.79 14.32 5.42
N GLU A 185 6.87 15.59 4.96
CA GLU A 185 8.06 16.44 5.17
C GLU A 185 8.16 16.91 6.62
N LEU A 186 7.00 17.22 7.23
CA LEU A 186 6.90 17.53 8.66
C LEU A 186 7.31 16.31 9.50
N ALA A 187 6.76 15.15 9.17
CA ALA A 187 7.10 13.89 9.84
C ALA A 187 8.59 13.56 9.77
N ARG A 188 9.25 13.79 8.64
CA ARG A 188 10.70 13.57 8.50
C ARG A 188 11.52 14.51 9.38
N LYS A 189 11.12 15.77 9.49
CA LYS A 189 11.82 16.73 10.37
C LYS A 189 11.69 16.30 11.83
N GLU A 190 10.49 15.92 12.24
CA GLU A 190 10.24 15.47 13.61
C GLU A 190 10.98 14.17 13.92
N TRP A 191 10.97 13.20 13.02
CA TRP A 191 11.74 11.97 13.16
C TRP A 191 13.23 12.23 13.32
N LYS A 192 13.80 13.15 12.51
CA LYS A 192 15.20 13.53 12.62
C LYS A 192 15.51 14.16 13.97
N ARG A 193 14.66 15.08 14.46
CA ARG A 193 14.77 15.70 15.78
C ARG A 193 14.78 14.65 16.91
N MET A 194 13.87 13.69 16.84
CA MET A 194 13.79 12.61 17.82
C MET A 194 15.06 11.72 17.82
N GLN A 195 15.61 11.41 16.65
CA GLN A 195 16.84 10.64 16.55
C GLN A 195 18.05 11.40 17.11
N GLU A 196 18.13 12.70 16.86
CA GLU A 196 19.18 13.56 17.42
C GLU A 196 19.08 13.62 18.96
N GLN A 197 17.89 13.77 19.52
CA GLN A 197 17.67 13.74 20.96
C GLN A 197 18.01 12.39 21.59
N LYS A 198 17.64 11.26 20.95
CA LYS A 198 18.03 9.93 21.42
C LYS A 198 19.55 9.74 21.43
N ALA A 199 20.26 10.23 20.41
CA ALA A 199 21.70 10.17 20.34
C ALA A 199 22.37 10.99 21.46
N GLU A 200 21.88 12.21 21.70
CA GLU A 200 22.37 13.08 22.79
C GLU A 200 22.16 12.44 24.17
N HIS A 201 20.97 11.81 24.42
CA HIS A 201 20.73 11.08 25.65
C HIS A 201 21.66 9.88 25.83
N ALA A 202 21.88 9.10 24.77
CA ALA A 202 22.77 7.94 24.82
C ALA A 202 24.22 8.35 25.10
N GLU A 203 24.70 9.47 24.52
CA GLU A 203 26.04 10.01 24.81
C GLU A 203 26.13 10.54 26.24
N ALA A 204 25.06 11.16 26.77
CA ALA A 204 25.00 11.63 28.15
C ALA A 204 25.04 10.47 29.16
N GLU A 205 24.32 9.36 28.88
CA GLU A 205 24.33 8.16 29.72
C GLU A 205 25.72 7.45 29.71
N VAL A 206 26.37 7.38 28.58
CA VAL A 206 27.75 6.85 28.49
C VAL A 206 28.74 7.69 29.28
N ASN A 207 28.57 9.00 29.29
CA ASN A 207 29.42 9.92 30.05
C ASN A 207 29.07 9.98 31.57
N ALA A 208 27.82 9.66 31.96
CA ALA A 208 27.34 9.62 33.32
C ALA A 208 27.67 8.30 34.05
N SER A 209 28.02 7.23 33.36
CA SER A 209 28.34 5.92 33.95
C SER A 209 29.63 5.91 34.78
N ALA A 210 30.31 7.07 34.98
CA ALA A 210 31.44 7.25 35.88
C ALA A 210 31.06 7.84 37.25
N ALA A 211 29.79 8.22 37.51
CA ALA A 211 29.35 8.76 38.79
C ALA A 211 27.87 8.40 39.06
N GLU A 212 27.69 7.49 40.03
CA GLU A 212 26.46 7.21 40.78
C GLU A 212 25.17 6.86 39.98
N VAL A 213 24.86 5.56 40.01
CA VAL A 213 23.57 4.99 39.61
C VAL A 213 22.48 5.39 40.59
N SER A 214 21.72 6.46 40.29
CA SER A 214 20.36 6.61 40.80
C SER A 214 19.38 6.39 39.67
N ALA A 215 18.53 5.36 39.82
CA ALA A 215 17.49 4.99 38.86
C ALA A 215 16.51 6.16 38.72
N SER A 216 16.70 7.00 37.71
CA SER A 216 15.66 7.83 37.14
C SER A 216 15.12 7.05 35.93
N GLU A 217 13.87 6.60 36.04
CA GLU A 217 13.09 6.11 34.86
C GLU A 217 13.10 7.26 33.84
N GLY A 218 13.99 7.17 32.87
CA GLY A 218 14.07 8.10 31.76
C GLY A 218 12.74 8.03 30.97
N GLN A 219 12.00 9.14 30.96
CA GLN A 219 10.85 9.28 30.07
C GLN A 219 11.32 8.98 28.63
N ALA A 220 10.81 7.91 28.05
CA ALA A 220 11.07 7.58 26.67
C ALA A 220 10.68 8.78 25.79
N VAL A 221 11.63 9.32 25.03
CA VAL A 221 11.37 10.40 24.07
C VAL A 221 10.53 9.78 22.94
N GLY A 222 9.20 9.93 23.03
CA GLY A 222 8.27 9.49 22.01
C GLY A 222 8.24 10.43 20.81
N PHE A 223 7.75 9.93 19.69
CA PHE A 223 7.48 10.77 18.52
C PHE A 223 6.35 11.76 18.83
N ASP A 224 6.56 13.04 18.52
CA ASP A 224 5.53 14.06 18.73
C ASP A 224 4.46 14.00 17.63
N HIS A 225 3.29 13.49 18.01
CA HIS A 225 2.13 13.39 17.14
C HIS A 225 1.26 14.66 17.10
N SER A 226 1.62 15.73 17.82
CA SER A 226 0.79 16.95 17.92
C SER A 226 0.47 17.58 16.54
N ALA A 227 1.40 17.48 15.59
CA ALA A 227 1.16 17.93 14.21
C ALA A 227 0.05 17.13 13.49
N VAL A 228 -0.32 15.95 13.99
CA VAL A 228 -1.45 15.15 13.44
C VAL A 228 -2.77 15.86 13.68
N GLU A 229 -2.91 16.57 14.80
CA GLU A 229 -4.13 17.33 15.14
C GLU A 229 -4.42 18.45 14.14
N THR A 230 -3.38 18.96 13.45
CA THR A 230 -3.52 19.98 12.40
C THR A 230 -3.90 19.39 11.04
N LEU A 231 -3.84 18.05 10.88
CA LEU A 231 -4.26 17.38 9.65
C LEU A 231 -5.79 17.43 9.51
N SER A 232 -6.26 17.85 8.35
CA SER A 232 -7.68 17.87 8.07
C SER A 232 -8.26 16.45 8.19
N LYS A 233 -9.29 16.32 9.00
CA LYS A 233 -10.12 15.12 9.03
C LYS A 233 -10.74 14.89 7.65
N GLN A 234 -10.92 13.64 7.29
CA GLN A 234 -11.61 13.28 6.06
C GLN A 234 -12.72 12.29 6.37
N LEU A 235 -13.84 12.46 5.67
CA LEU A 235 -14.93 11.50 5.74
C LEU A 235 -14.54 10.26 4.95
N ILE A 236 -14.61 9.11 5.62
CA ILE A 236 -14.41 7.78 5.05
C ILE A 236 -15.64 6.92 5.32
N ASN A 237 -15.75 5.81 4.59
CA ASN A 237 -16.77 4.81 4.86
C ASN A 237 -16.10 3.42 4.90
N ILE A 238 -16.24 2.74 6.03
CA ILE A 238 -15.89 1.32 6.18
C ILE A 238 -17.15 0.50 5.85
N ILE A 239 -17.11 -0.18 4.72
CA ILE A 239 -18.26 -0.91 4.16
C ILE A 239 -18.41 -2.26 4.84
N ASP A 240 -17.26 -2.89 5.12
CA ASP A 240 -17.19 -4.20 5.75
C ASP A 240 -15.86 -4.36 6.48
N ILE A 241 -15.88 -5.04 7.64
CA ILE A 241 -14.70 -5.29 8.44
C ILE A 241 -14.86 -6.60 9.22
N ASP A 242 -13.91 -7.53 9.04
CA ASP A 242 -13.93 -8.84 9.68
C ASP A 242 -12.58 -9.23 10.27
N LEU A 243 -12.61 -9.85 11.43
CA LEU A 243 -11.44 -10.51 12.01
C LEU A 243 -11.26 -11.89 11.37
N ILE A 244 -10.17 -12.05 10.61
CA ILE A 244 -9.81 -13.33 9.98
C ILE A 244 -9.14 -14.26 11.00
N ARG A 245 -8.15 -13.72 11.74
CA ARG A 245 -7.32 -14.48 12.68
C ARG A 245 -6.86 -13.59 13.83
N PHE A 246 -6.72 -14.20 15.02
CA PHE A 246 -6.07 -13.56 16.16
C PHE A 246 -5.01 -14.50 16.74
N CYS A 247 -3.84 -13.97 17.04
CA CYS A 247 -2.70 -14.67 17.61
C CYS A 247 -2.20 -13.90 18.83
N PRO A 248 -2.39 -14.44 20.06
CA PRO A 248 -2.05 -13.72 21.29
C PRO A 248 -0.53 -13.59 21.49
N ASP A 249 0.26 -14.52 20.97
CA ASP A 249 1.68 -14.68 21.26
C ASP A 249 2.59 -14.23 20.09
N GLY A 250 2.07 -13.39 19.22
CA GLY A 250 2.82 -12.83 18.10
C GLY A 250 2.37 -13.29 16.72
N ILE A 251 3.08 -12.80 15.71
CA ILE A 251 2.79 -13.09 14.31
C ILE A 251 3.15 -14.55 14.02
N PRO A 252 2.19 -15.40 13.58
CA PRO A 252 2.53 -16.75 13.14
C PRO A 252 3.48 -16.71 11.95
N ALA A 253 4.38 -17.68 11.86
CA ALA A 253 5.40 -17.77 10.78
C ALA A 253 4.80 -17.84 9.36
N ASP A 254 3.52 -18.26 9.25
CA ASP A 254 2.74 -18.34 8.00
C ASP A 254 1.81 -17.13 7.78
N SER A 255 1.80 -16.16 8.69
CA SER A 255 0.84 -15.04 8.74
C SER A 255 0.97 -14.00 7.67
N LEU A 256 1.98 -13.89 7.03
CA LEU A 256 2.11 -13.19 5.79
C LEU A 256 2.79 -14.22 4.93
N GLU A 257 2.10 -14.78 3.94
CA GLU A 257 2.84 -15.18 2.79
C GLU A 257 3.78 -14.01 2.55
N GLN A 258 5.01 -14.15 2.97
CA GLN A 258 6.11 -13.34 2.47
C GLN A 258 6.05 -13.61 0.98
N CYS A 259 5.12 -12.92 0.33
CA CYS A 259 5.04 -12.88 -1.12
C CYS A 259 6.46 -12.62 -1.52
N ASP A 260 7.03 -13.56 -2.24
CA ASP A 260 8.41 -13.61 -2.70
C ASP A 260 8.93 -12.16 -2.78
N THR A 261 9.69 -11.76 -1.77
CA THR A 261 9.82 -10.35 -1.41
C THR A 261 10.62 -9.57 -2.45
N GLY A 262 11.09 -10.24 -3.50
CA GLY A 262 12.02 -9.66 -4.45
C GLY A 262 13.26 -9.06 -3.76
N LEU A 263 13.48 -9.43 -2.48
CA LEU A 263 14.62 -9.00 -1.68
C LEU A 263 15.90 -9.67 -2.11
N LEU A 264 15.77 -10.86 -2.66
CA LEU A 264 16.91 -11.63 -3.16
C LEU A 264 16.82 -11.71 -4.69
N ASN A 265 17.95 -11.53 -5.33
CA ASN A 265 18.13 -11.92 -6.71
C ASN A 265 18.08 -13.45 -6.83
N ALA A 266 17.96 -13.99 -8.04
CA ALA A 266 17.95 -15.44 -8.28
C ALA A 266 19.20 -16.18 -7.75
N ASP A 267 20.29 -15.45 -7.51
CA ASP A 267 21.57 -15.95 -6.95
C ASP A 267 21.63 -15.84 -5.41
N GLY A 268 20.54 -15.44 -4.74
CA GLY A 268 20.49 -15.24 -3.29
C GLY A 268 21.11 -13.94 -2.79
N SER A 269 21.63 -13.09 -3.66
CA SER A 269 22.14 -11.77 -3.27
C SER A 269 21.02 -10.79 -2.98
N VAL A 270 21.25 -9.83 -2.05
CA VAL A 270 20.25 -8.81 -1.70
C VAL A 270 20.01 -7.85 -2.86
N ASN A 271 18.76 -7.68 -3.26
CA ASN A 271 18.39 -6.71 -4.27
C ASN A 271 18.53 -5.28 -3.70
N LEU A 272 19.62 -4.60 -4.03
CA LEU A 272 19.95 -3.26 -3.52
C LEU A 272 18.90 -2.19 -3.85
N ARG A 273 18.08 -2.37 -4.87
CA ARG A 273 16.96 -1.44 -5.18
C ARG A 273 15.91 -1.43 -4.07
N ASN A 274 15.74 -2.54 -3.37
CA ASN A 274 14.81 -2.67 -2.26
C ASN A 274 15.40 -2.21 -0.91
N SER A 275 16.71 -1.98 -0.83
CA SER A 275 17.39 -1.52 0.40
C SER A 275 17.05 -0.08 0.80
N ARG A 276 16.43 0.72 -0.10
CA ARG A 276 16.05 2.10 0.20
C ARG A 276 14.86 2.24 1.15
N ILE A 277 14.05 1.21 1.28
CA ILE A 277 12.90 1.19 2.18
C ILE A 277 13.32 0.43 3.43
N ASN A 278 13.42 1.15 4.55
CA ASN A 278 13.71 0.53 5.83
C ASN A 278 12.53 -0.33 6.28
N VAL A 279 12.83 -1.44 6.94
CA VAL A 279 11.83 -2.31 7.57
C VAL A 279 12.37 -2.74 8.92
N THR A 280 11.60 -2.48 9.96
CA THR A 280 11.91 -2.91 11.32
C THR A 280 11.25 -4.27 11.56
N ASP A 281 12.01 -5.23 12.05
CA ASP A 281 11.48 -6.52 12.47
C ASP A 281 11.07 -6.48 13.95
N ASN A 282 9.78 -6.52 14.20
CA ASN A 282 9.18 -6.53 15.53
C ASN A 282 8.63 -7.93 15.92
N SER A 283 8.81 -8.95 15.09
CA SER A 283 8.24 -10.29 15.27
C SER A 283 8.71 -11.00 16.55
N SER A 284 9.95 -10.73 16.97
CA SER A 284 10.54 -11.30 18.19
C SER A 284 9.92 -10.80 19.50
N LEU A 285 9.07 -9.79 19.45
CA LEU A 285 8.48 -9.17 20.65
C LEU A 285 7.30 -9.97 21.24
N GLY A 286 6.76 -10.95 20.51
CA GLY A 286 5.61 -11.76 20.96
C GLY A 286 4.35 -10.94 21.25
N LEU A 287 4.18 -9.80 20.58
CA LEU A 287 3.02 -8.93 20.79
C LEU A 287 1.78 -9.50 20.08
N PRO A 288 0.56 -9.35 20.66
CA PRO A 288 -0.67 -9.83 20.03
C PRO A 288 -0.83 -9.31 18.60
N HIS A 289 -1.25 -10.19 17.70
CA HIS A 289 -1.43 -9.92 16.28
C HIS A 289 -2.83 -10.30 15.81
N ALA A 290 -3.36 -9.55 14.84
CA ALA A 290 -4.60 -9.90 14.16
C ALA A 290 -4.53 -9.64 12.66
N ASP A 291 -5.07 -10.57 11.87
CA ASP A 291 -5.37 -10.36 10.46
C ASP A 291 -6.83 -9.89 10.33
N ILE A 292 -7.01 -8.73 9.71
CA ILE A 292 -8.32 -8.09 9.55
C ILE A 292 -8.56 -7.82 8.06
N ARG A 293 -9.71 -8.29 7.55
CA ARG A 293 -10.20 -7.91 6.23
C ARG A 293 -11.02 -6.63 6.36
N VAL A 294 -10.79 -5.65 5.50
CA VAL A 294 -11.54 -4.40 5.48
C VAL A 294 -11.87 -3.97 4.07
N ALA A 295 -13.16 -3.70 3.79
CA ALA A 295 -13.64 -3.06 2.57
C ALA A 295 -14.01 -1.60 2.88
N CYS A 296 -13.49 -0.64 2.09
CA CYS A 296 -13.63 0.76 2.42
C CYS A 296 -13.68 1.68 1.18
N SER A 297 -14.14 2.89 1.41
CA SER A 297 -14.16 3.97 0.42
C SER A 297 -12.75 4.47 0.07
N LYS A 298 -12.65 5.25 -1.00
CA LYS A 298 -11.40 5.97 -1.33
C LYS A 298 -10.97 6.88 -0.17
N GLY A 299 -9.67 7.02 -0.02
CA GLY A 299 -9.08 7.94 0.97
C GLY A 299 -8.87 7.32 2.34
N THR A 300 -9.44 6.16 2.63
CA THR A 300 -9.21 5.44 3.89
C THR A 300 -7.73 5.05 4.04
N TYR A 301 -7.13 5.44 5.16
CA TYR A 301 -5.78 5.04 5.56
C TYR A 301 -5.86 3.85 6.50
N ILE A 302 -5.41 2.69 6.05
CA ILE A 302 -5.44 1.46 6.88
C ILE A 302 -4.47 1.56 8.06
N ARG A 303 -3.36 2.32 7.93
CA ARG A 303 -2.45 2.65 9.04
C ARG A 303 -3.15 3.47 10.14
N ALA A 304 -4.02 4.40 9.77
CA ALA A 304 -4.83 5.13 10.74
C ALA A 304 -5.90 4.23 11.38
N LEU A 305 -6.49 3.31 10.62
CA LEU A 305 -7.42 2.32 11.17
C LEU A 305 -6.73 1.42 12.22
N ALA A 306 -5.48 1.01 11.98
CA ALA A 306 -4.70 0.24 12.95
C ALA A 306 -4.49 1.04 14.25
N ARG A 307 -4.09 2.33 14.15
CA ARG A 307 -4.00 3.24 15.30
C ARG A 307 -5.32 3.30 16.06
N ASP A 308 -6.41 3.60 15.36
CA ASP A 308 -7.73 3.82 15.95
C ASP A 308 -8.26 2.54 16.63
N LEU A 309 -7.97 1.35 16.08
CA LEU A 309 -8.26 0.05 16.70
C LEU A 309 -7.43 -0.17 17.96
N GLY A 310 -6.14 0.17 17.95
CA GLY A 310 -5.28 0.13 19.14
C GLY A 310 -5.85 1.00 20.27
N GLU A 311 -6.19 2.24 19.97
CA GLU A 311 -6.79 3.19 20.91
C GLU A 311 -8.14 2.67 21.48
N ALA A 312 -9.01 2.12 20.62
CA ALA A 312 -10.30 1.56 21.05
C ALA A 312 -10.16 0.37 22.00
N LEU A 313 -9.01 -0.31 22.00
CA LEU A 313 -8.69 -1.40 22.91
C LEU A 313 -7.89 -0.93 24.14
N GLY A 314 -7.64 0.38 24.30
CA GLY A 314 -6.80 0.92 25.38
C GLY A 314 -5.33 0.54 25.22
N SER A 315 -4.88 0.31 23.99
CA SER A 315 -3.54 -0.11 23.63
C SER A 315 -3.01 0.77 22.48
N GLY A 316 -1.79 0.50 22.02
CA GLY A 316 -1.28 1.00 20.75
C GLY A 316 -1.31 -0.08 19.68
N ALA A 317 -1.25 0.32 18.39
CA ALA A 317 -1.11 -0.65 17.31
C ALA A 317 -0.42 -0.05 16.09
N HIS A 318 0.15 -0.92 15.25
CA HIS A 318 0.70 -0.59 13.95
C HIS A 318 0.49 -1.75 12.96
N LEU A 319 0.55 -1.45 11.68
CA LEU A 319 0.54 -2.48 10.63
C LEU A 319 1.88 -3.21 10.60
N ASP A 320 1.84 -4.53 10.57
CA ASP A 320 2.98 -5.38 10.22
C ASP A 320 2.86 -5.92 8.78
N GLY A 321 1.65 -5.91 8.22
CA GLY A 321 1.39 -6.29 6.84
C GLY A 321 0.17 -5.59 6.24
N LEU A 322 0.20 -5.35 4.93
CA LEU A 322 -0.93 -4.77 4.22
C LEU A 322 -0.97 -5.27 2.78
N ARG A 323 -2.07 -5.92 2.40
CA ARG A 323 -2.30 -6.36 1.04
C ARG A 323 -3.63 -5.82 0.52
N ARG A 324 -3.59 -5.06 -0.58
CA ARG A 324 -4.81 -4.66 -1.28
C ARG A 324 -5.29 -5.77 -2.18
N THR A 325 -6.33 -6.49 -1.76
CA THR A 325 -6.88 -7.65 -2.47
C THR A 325 -7.78 -7.25 -3.63
N ARG A 326 -8.44 -6.06 -3.53
CA ARG A 326 -9.38 -5.60 -4.57
C ARG A 326 -9.39 -4.07 -4.70
N THR A 327 -9.62 -3.60 -5.92
CA THR A 327 -9.95 -2.21 -6.26
C THR A 327 -11.07 -2.22 -7.28
N GLY A 328 -12.30 -1.83 -6.89
CA GLY A 328 -13.49 -2.01 -7.74
C GLY A 328 -13.64 -3.45 -8.19
N GLY A 329 -13.72 -3.67 -9.49
CA GLY A 329 -13.80 -5.01 -10.08
C GLY A 329 -12.46 -5.73 -10.27
N PHE A 330 -11.32 -5.10 -9.95
CA PHE A 330 -9.99 -5.68 -10.15
C PHE A 330 -9.52 -6.42 -8.91
N ARG A 331 -9.25 -7.71 -9.03
CA ARG A 331 -8.77 -8.57 -7.95
C ARG A 331 -7.29 -8.88 -8.09
N VAL A 332 -6.62 -9.16 -6.98
CA VAL A 332 -5.18 -9.44 -6.96
C VAL A 332 -4.85 -10.77 -7.62
N GLU A 333 -5.76 -11.74 -7.58
CA GLU A 333 -5.61 -13.04 -8.23
C GLU A 333 -5.44 -12.90 -9.74
N ASP A 334 -6.13 -11.92 -10.34
CA ASP A 334 -6.12 -11.63 -11.79
C ASP A 334 -5.00 -10.64 -12.17
N ALA A 335 -4.36 -10.00 -11.20
CA ALA A 335 -3.34 -8.98 -11.42
C ALA A 335 -2.03 -9.59 -11.92
N LEU A 336 -1.35 -8.88 -12.81
CA LEU A 336 -0.04 -9.28 -13.34
C LEU A 336 1.06 -9.04 -12.30
N THR A 337 2.08 -9.88 -12.29
CA THR A 337 3.34 -9.47 -11.66
C THR A 337 4.00 -8.37 -12.49
N VAL A 338 4.96 -7.65 -11.91
CA VAL A 338 5.74 -6.64 -12.66
C VAL A 338 6.47 -7.26 -13.84
N GLU A 339 7.00 -8.47 -13.67
CA GLU A 339 7.72 -9.23 -14.69
C GLU A 339 6.79 -9.62 -15.84
N GLN A 340 5.58 -10.10 -15.54
CA GLN A 340 4.57 -10.42 -16.56
C GLN A 340 4.17 -9.17 -17.36
N ALA A 341 3.92 -8.05 -16.68
CA ALA A 341 3.60 -6.77 -17.34
C ALA A 341 4.74 -6.30 -18.24
N VAL A 342 5.99 -6.45 -17.79
CA VAL A 342 7.19 -6.12 -18.57
C VAL A 342 7.34 -7.05 -19.77
N SER A 343 7.13 -8.36 -19.59
CA SER A 343 7.24 -9.35 -20.69
C SER A 343 6.27 -9.05 -21.82
N VAL A 344 4.99 -8.75 -21.52
CA VAL A 344 3.99 -8.37 -22.52
C VAL A 344 4.40 -7.11 -23.30
N LEU A 345 5.03 -6.14 -22.62
CA LEU A 345 5.51 -4.90 -23.25
C LEU A 345 6.87 -5.07 -23.96
N GLN A 346 7.50 -6.24 -23.89
CA GLN A 346 8.80 -6.52 -24.54
C GLN A 346 8.69 -7.55 -25.66
N SER A 347 7.56 -8.24 -25.81
CA SER A 347 7.37 -9.34 -26.76
C SER A 347 7.60 -9.01 -28.25
N ASN A 348 7.73 -7.72 -28.59
CA ASN A 348 8.05 -7.28 -29.97
C ASN A 348 9.39 -6.52 -30.07
N ALA A 349 10.29 -6.59 -29.06
CA ALA A 349 11.56 -5.87 -29.09
C ALA A 349 12.69 -6.64 -29.82
N THR A 350 12.37 -7.73 -30.51
CA THR A 350 13.29 -8.58 -31.26
C THR A 350 12.93 -8.58 -32.74
N GLU A 351 13.01 -7.44 -33.40
CA GLU A 351 13.32 -7.30 -34.85
C GLU A 351 14.08 -5.98 -35.09
#